data_75b08525a6972ac93fdb1b55fc7d4165
#
_entry.id   75b08525a6972ac93fdb1b55fc7d4165
#
_cell.length_a   1.000
_cell.length_b   1.000
_cell.length_c   1.000
_cell.angle_alpha   90.00
_cell.angle_beta   90.00
_cell.angle_gamma   90.00
#
_symmetry.space_group_name_H-M   'P 1'
#
loop_
_entity.id
_entity.type
_entity.pdbx_description
1 polymer ?
#
loop_
_entity_poly.entity_id
_entity_poly.type
_entity_poly.pdbx_seq_one_letter_code
_entity_poly.pdbx_strand_id
1 'polypeptide(L)'
;MRSTKYFLLMIFLLFFGCNNKNISSYEKIEMPLLNEMMAEKLVQLSLDCVDKKYPYKIGYRYINEDWVKPHHNITPSFFGCWDWHSAVHGHWAMVKILKTFPNISLKEEIRTKLRNNLSKKNLDKEYEFFQNEFAKGFERTYGWAWLLKLYGELINWNDEEAKIWSKNLQPLVKLLSSRTQNFLENLSSPLRPGTHANSAFSFALMLDYSKVTGDINLENKIKDFSLKYFLNDLDCPVDYEPSGTDFLSPCLAEAETMSKILSAKEFNIWIKKFLPEINSKKFSTIVNPPTVLDPKDPGIGHLIGLMFHRAWTLNRIASVIEGDDDKKNSLQNIASNHAKMGYEIMFDSGYGGEHWLATFAIYLLTYES
;
A
#
# COMPACT_ATOMS: atom_id res chain seq x y z
N MET A 1 13.03 83.28 29.45
CA MET A 1 11.99 82.38 29.99
C MET A 1 11.88 81.19 29.06
N ARG A 2 12.49 80.06 29.39
CA ARG A 2 12.40 78.80 28.60
C ARG A 2 11.56 77.81 29.41
N SER A 3 10.40 77.45 28.91
CA SER A 3 9.51 76.45 29.49
C SER A 3 9.93 75.04 29.04
N THR A 4 10.33 74.21 30.03
CA THR A 4 10.69 72.82 29.85
C THR A 4 9.43 71.96 30.00
N LYS A 5 8.98 71.32 28.92
CA LYS A 5 7.88 70.34 28.98
C LYS A 5 8.48 68.96 29.27
N TYR A 6 8.12 68.35 30.38
CA TYR A 6 8.39 66.96 30.71
C TYR A 6 7.44 66.05 29.92
N PHE A 7 8.01 65.14 29.14
CA PHE A 7 7.25 64.10 28.41
C PHE A 7 7.31 62.83 29.27
N LEU A 8 6.16 62.47 29.83
CA LEU A 8 6.02 61.26 30.64
C LEU A 8 5.88 60.07 29.67
N LEU A 9 6.90 59.20 29.59
CA LEU A 9 6.85 57.97 28.78
C LEU A 9 6.19 56.86 29.59
N MET A 10 4.95 56.52 29.27
CA MET A 10 4.19 55.40 29.86
C MET A 10 4.59 54.12 29.18
N ILE A 11 5.41 53.26 29.83
CA ILE A 11 5.79 51.93 29.35
C ILE A 11 4.62 50.96 29.61
N PHE A 12 3.94 50.57 28.57
CA PHE A 12 2.98 49.46 28.61
C PHE A 12 3.75 48.12 28.51
N LEU A 13 3.89 47.44 29.65
CA LEU A 13 4.35 46.05 29.71
C LEU A 13 3.22 45.16 29.23
N LEU A 14 3.29 44.73 27.95
CA LEU A 14 2.49 43.65 27.40
C LEU A 14 3.02 42.34 27.97
N PHE A 15 2.31 41.75 28.95
CA PHE A 15 2.47 40.37 29.36
C PHE A 15 1.94 39.49 28.22
N PHE A 16 2.83 38.93 27.39
CA PHE A 16 2.48 37.80 26.57
C PHE A 16 2.36 36.56 27.47
N GLY A 17 1.14 36.28 27.89
CA GLY A 17 0.82 35.00 28.49
C GLY A 17 1.01 33.92 27.42
N CYS A 18 2.02 33.04 27.59
CA CYS A 18 2.09 31.80 26.89
C CYS A 18 0.87 30.95 27.25
N ASN A 19 -0.17 31.01 26.45
CA ASN A 19 -1.24 30.04 26.51
C ASN A 19 -0.67 28.68 26.05
N ASN A 20 -0.31 27.85 27.02
CA ASN A 20 -0.20 26.42 26.79
C ASN A 20 -1.58 25.93 26.37
N LYS A 21 -1.86 25.93 25.06
CA LYS A 21 -2.98 25.19 24.52
C LYS A 21 -2.71 23.72 24.79
N ASN A 22 -3.34 23.20 25.82
CA ASN A 22 -3.49 21.76 26.03
C ASN A 22 -3.98 21.14 24.71
N ILE A 23 -3.26 20.11 24.23
CA ILE A 23 -3.56 19.30 23.03
C ILE A 23 -4.80 18.42 23.29
N SER A 24 -5.87 18.93 23.89
CA SER A 24 -7.01 18.12 24.34
C SER A 24 -8.31 18.40 23.60
N SER A 25 -8.27 18.74 22.30
CA SER A 25 -9.47 18.63 21.45
C SER A 25 -9.07 18.64 19.97
N TYR A 26 -8.40 17.60 19.50
CA TYR A 26 -8.45 17.31 18.08
C TYR A 26 -9.89 16.89 17.78
N GLU A 27 -10.56 17.62 16.91
CA GLU A 27 -11.82 17.20 16.33
C GLU A 27 -11.60 15.79 15.73
N LYS A 28 -12.41 14.81 16.14
CA LYS A 28 -12.26 13.43 15.71
C LYS A 28 -12.53 13.37 14.20
N ILE A 29 -11.50 13.11 13.42
CA ILE A 29 -11.62 12.90 11.98
C ILE A 29 -12.10 11.46 11.77
N GLU A 30 -13.25 11.30 11.12
CA GLU A 30 -13.76 9.98 10.82
C GLU A 30 -13.10 9.42 9.55
N MET A 31 -12.79 8.11 9.59
CA MET A 31 -12.32 7.36 8.42
C MET A 31 -13.42 7.33 7.36
N PRO A 32 -13.12 7.57 6.08
CA PRO A 32 -14.09 7.34 5.01
C PRO A 32 -14.65 5.91 5.06
N LEU A 33 -15.98 5.77 4.89
CA LEU A 33 -16.64 4.47 4.90
C LEU A 33 -16.83 3.96 3.47
N LEU A 34 -16.47 2.72 3.23
CA LEU A 34 -16.73 2.07 1.96
C LEU A 34 -18.21 1.64 1.90
N ASN A 35 -19.03 2.42 1.24
CA ASN A 35 -20.38 2.06 0.86
C ASN A 35 -20.43 1.63 -0.62
N GLU A 36 -21.59 1.14 -1.08
CA GLU A 36 -21.76 0.64 -2.45
C GLU A 36 -21.46 1.70 -3.52
N MET A 37 -21.90 2.95 -3.33
CA MET A 37 -21.62 4.06 -4.25
C MET A 37 -20.11 4.36 -4.36
N MET A 38 -19.40 4.38 -3.23
CA MET A 38 -17.95 4.55 -3.22
C MET A 38 -17.24 3.34 -3.84
N ALA A 39 -17.72 2.13 -3.57
CA ALA A 39 -17.20 0.90 -4.15
C ALA A 39 -17.33 0.89 -5.68
N GLU A 40 -18.49 1.30 -6.22
CA GLU A 40 -18.70 1.47 -7.67
C GLU A 40 -17.73 2.49 -8.26
N LYS A 41 -17.62 3.67 -7.66
CA LYS A 41 -16.71 4.72 -8.14
C LYS A 41 -15.25 4.26 -8.16
N LEU A 42 -14.81 3.55 -7.13
CA LEU A 42 -13.42 3.07 -7.05
C LEU A 42 -13.16 1.91 -8.01
N VAL A 43 -14.07 0.91 -8.08
CA VAL A 43 -13.84 -0.26 -8.95
C VAL A 43 -13.97 0.06 -10.42
N GLN A 44 -14.74 1.11 -10.77
CA GLN A 44 -14.83 1.61 -12.15
C GLN A 44 -13.46 1.97 -12.71
N LEU A 45 -12.58 2.59 -11.90
CA LEU A 45 -11.21 2.92 -12.33
C LEU A 45 -10.38 1.68 -12.70
N SER A 46 -10.60 0.56 -11.99
CA SER A 46 -9.98 -0.73 -12.34
C SER A 46 -10.60 -1.31 -13.62
N LEU A 47 -11.93 -1.26 -13.77
CA LEU A 47 -12.63 -1.72 -14.97
C LEU A 47 -12.18 -0.97 -16.23
N ASP A 48 -11.97 0.35 -16.13
CA ASP A 48 -11.58 1.21 -17.24
C ASP A 48 -10.13 0.97 -17.68
N CYS A 49 -9.30 0.34 -16.83
CA CYS A 49 -7.88 0.21 -17.13
C CYS A 49 -7.39 -1.22 -17.38
N VAL A 50 -8.00 -2.28 -16.81
CA VAL A 50 -7.43 -3.66 -16.88
C VAL A 50 -7.28 -4.22 -18.30
N ASP A 51 -8.06 -3.74 -19.27
CA ASP A 51 -7.99 -4.13 -20.67
C ASP A 51 -7.42 -3.02 -21.57
N LYS A 52 -6.98 -1.90 -20.99
CA LYS A 52 -6.46 -0.77 -21.74
C LYS A 52 -5.02 -1.02 -22.16
N LYS A 53 -4.81 -1.24 -23.46
CA LYS A 53 -3.51 -1.60 -24.02
C LYS A 53 -2.46 -0.50 -23.92
N TYR A 54 -2.87 0.76 -23.94
CA TYR A 54 -1.97 1.94 -23.96
C TYR A 54 -2.57 3.11 -23.16
N PRO A 55 -1.74 3.97 -22.53
CA PRO A 55 -0.26 3.83 -22.43
C PRO A 55 0.14 2.62 -21.60
N TYR A 56 1.33 2.05 -21.85
CA TYR A 56 1.86 0.91 -21.11
C TYR A 56 3.37 1.01 -20.92
N LYS A 57 3.82 0.78 -19.69
CA LYS A 57 5.23 0.74 -19.31
C LYS A 57 5.72 -0.71 -19.31
N ILE A 58 6.62 -1.04 -20.24
CA ILE A 58 7.25 -2.36 -20.32
C ILE A 58 8.29 -2.47 -19.19
N GLY A 59 8.12 -3.44 -18.30
CA GLY A 59 9.06 -3.73 -17.20
C GLY A 59 10.04 -4.87 -17.48
N TYR A 60 9.92 -5.59 -18.60
CA TYR A 60 10.81 -6.69 -19.00
C TYR A 60 11.81 -6.26 -20.08
N ARG A 61 12.85 -7.09 -20.25
CA ARG A 61 13.90 -6.83 -21.23
C ARG A 61 13.59 -7.55 -22.54
N TYR A 62 13.80 -6.88 -23.66
CA TYR A 62 13.94 -7.55 -24.94
C TYR A 62 15.30 -8.26 -25.02
N ILE A 63 15.29 -9.53 -25.38
CA ILE A 63 16.48 -10.37 -25.43
C ILE A 63 16.93 -10.59 -26.86
N ASN A 64 15.96 -10.65 -27.76
CA ASN A 64 16.12 -10.77 -29.21
C ASN A 64 14.85 -10.22 -29.87
N GLU A 65 14.83 -10.23 -31.19
CA GLU A 65 13.73 -9.70 -32.01
C GLU A 65 12.39 -10.41 -31.75
N ASP A 66 12.39 -11.68 -31.35
CA ASP A 66 11.18 -12.44 -31.05
C ASP A 66 10.39 -11.89 -29.86
N TRP A 67 11.05 -11.12 -29.01
CA TRP A 67 10.44 -10.47 -27.85
C TRP A 67 9.85 -9.09 -28.17
N VAL A 68 10.12 -8.56 -29.35
CA VAL A 68 9.55 -7.28 -29.81
C VAL A 68 8.12 -7.52 -30.28
N LYS A 69 7.21 -7.72 -29.32
CA LYS A 69 5.78 -7.97 -29.53
C LYS A 69 4.96 -7.02 -28.66
N PRO A 70 3.71 -6.75 -29.05
CA PRO A 70 2.78 -6.08 -28.17
C PRO A 70 2.70 -6.80 -26.81
N HIS A 71 2.83 -6.07 -25.72
CA HIS A 71 2.87 -6.61 -24.35
C HIS A 71 1.69 -7.54 -24.02
N HIS A 72 0.49 -7.23 -24.49
CA HIS A 72 -0.70 -8.07 -24.30
C HIS A 72 -0.67 -9.41 -25.03
N ASN A 73 0.33 -9.65 -25.88
CA ASN A 73 0.60 -10.96 -26.46
C ASN A 73 1.62 -11.77 -25.65
N ILE A 74 2.36 -11.10 -24.74
CA ILE A 74 3.39 -11.70 -23.88
C ILE A 74 2.76 -11.99 -22.51
N THR A 75 2.08 -11.01 -21.92
CA THR A 75 1.39 -11.09 -20.63
C THR A 75 -0.12 -10.83 -20.79
N PRO A 76 -0.89 -11.78 -21.36
CA PRO A 76 -2.26 -11.55 -21.79
C PRO A 76 -3.30 -11.51 -20.65
N SER A 77 -2.94 -11.92 -19.44
CA SER A 77 -3.80 -11.81 -18.26
C SER A 77 -3.72 -10.43 -17.63
N PHE A 78 -2.50 -9.87 -17.55
CA PHE A 78 -2.24 -8.64 -16.83
C PHE A 78 -1.50 -7.64 -17.74
N PHE A 79 -2.25 -6.99 -18.62
CA PHE A 79 -1.68 -6.14 -19.69
C PHE A 79 -2.19 -4.70 -19.71
N GLY A 80 -3.16 -4.36 -18.85
CA GLY A 80 -3.72 -3.03 -18.77
C GLY A 80 -3.10 -2.18 -17.65
N CYS A 81 -3.82 -1.11 -17.25
CA CYS A 81 -3.52 -0.27 -16.10
C CYS A 81 -2.07 0.23 -16.06
N TRP A 82 -1.52 0.68 -17.18
CA TRP A 82 -0.16 1.24 -17.28
C TRP A 82 1.00 0.23 -17.20
N ASP A 83 0.91 -0.79 -16.35
CA ASP A 83 1.94 -1.82 -16.17
C ASP A 83 1.36 -3.12 -15.58
N TRP A 84 2.21 -4.14 -15.48
CA TRP A 84 1.79 -5.48 -15.06
C TRP A 84 1.24 -5.50 -13.62
N HIS A 85 1.96 -4.91 -12.67
CA HIS A 85 1.54 -4.95 -11.26
C HIS A 85 0.26 -4.17 -11.02
N SER A 86 0.07 -3.04 -11.71
CA SER A 86 -1.17 -2.26 -11.60
C SER A 86 -2.37 -3.03 -12.16
N ALA A 87 -2.18 -3.79 -13.26
CA ALA A 87 -3.21 -4.71 -13.73
C ALA A 87 -3.52 -5.79 -12.69
N VAL A 88 -2.49 -6.41 -12.06
CA VAL A 88 -2.69 -7.45 -11.03
C VAL A 88 -3.50 -6.93 -9.86
N HIS A 89 -3.11 -5.79 -9.28
CA HIS A 89 -3.85 -5.28 -8.12
C HIS A 89 -5.20 -4.65 -8.49
N GLY A 90 -5.40 -4.19 -9.74
CA GLY A 90 -6.72 -3.85 -10.28
C GLY A 90 -7.66 -5.07 -10.31
N HIS A 91 -7.14 -6.26 -10.68
CA HIS A 91 -7.90 -7.51 -10.59
C HIS A 91 -8.21 -7.88 -9.13
N TRP A 92 -7.24 -7.70 -8.21
CA TRP A 92 -7.51 -7.88 -6.79
C TRP A 92 -8.64 -6.95 -6.31
N ALA A 93 -8.61 -5.67 -6.69
CA ALA A 93 -9.64 -4.69 -6.32
C ALA A 93 -11.03 -5.12 -6.81
N MET A 94 -11.15 -5.59 -8.07
CA MET A 94 -12.39 -6.13 -8.62
C MET A 94 -12.91 -7.34 -7.82
N VAL A 95 -12.04 -8.30 -7.50
CA VAL A 95 -12.38 -9.48 -6.69
C VAL A 95 -12.83 -9.06 -5.29
N LYS A 96 -12.10 -8.15 -4.64
CA LYS A 96 -12.40 -7.67 -3.29
C LYS A 96 -13.76 -6.98 -3.24
N ILE A 97 -14.06 -6.13 -4.22
CA ILE A 97 -15.37 -5.44 -4.29
C ILE A 97 -16.51 -6.42 -4.53
N LEU A 98 -16.38 -7.38 -5.44
CA LEU A 98 -17.42 -8.40 -5.64
C LEU A 98 -17.70 -9.22 -4.39
N LYS A 99 -16.67 -9.55 -3.63
CA LYS A 99 -16.78 -10.30 -2.39
C LYS A 99 -17.45 -9.47 -1.29
N THR A 100 -17.16 -8.18 -1.22
CA THR A 100 -17.71 -7.26 -0.21
C THR A 100 -19.13 -6.82 -0.55
N PHE A 101 -19.43 -6.57 -1.83
CA PHE A 101 -20.71 -6.11 -2.36
C PHE A 101 -21.21 -7.06 -3.45
N PRO A 102 -21.75 -8.23 -3.10
CA PRO A 102 -22.10 -9.27 -4.09
C PRO A 102 -23.24 -8.89 -5.03
N ASN A 103 -23.98 -7.84 -4.74
CA ASN A 103 -25.11 -7.33 -5.54
C ASN A 103 -24.83 -6.00 -6.23
N ILE A 104 -23.55 -5.54 -6.24
CA ILE A 104 -23.14 -4.29 -6.89
C ILE A 104 -23.59 -4.26 -8.36
N SER A 105 -24.00 -3.08 -8.85
CA SER A 105 -24.55 -2.91 -10.21
C SER A 105 -23.55 -3.35 -11.31
N LEU A 106 -22.26 -3.17 -11.07
CA LEU A 106 -21.15 -3.51 -11.98
C LEU A 106 -20.76 -5.01 -11.96
N LYS A 107 -21.48 -5.85 -11.20
CA LYS A 107 -21.15 -7.27 -11.00
C LYS A 107 -20.85 -8.04 -12.28
N GLU A 108 -21.73 -7.98 -13.27
CA GLU A 108 -21.57 -8.77 -14.49
C GLU A 108 -20.43 -8.24 -15.38
N GLU A 109 -20.21 -6.95 -15.39
CA GLU A 109 -19.07 -6.36 -16.09
C GLU A 109 -17.74 -6.82 -15.45
N ILE A 110 -17.62 -6.74 -14.13
CA ILE A 110 -16.44 -7.20 -13.39
C ILE A 110 -16.21 -8.70 -13.65
N ARG A 111 -17.26 -9.54 -13.53
CA ARG A 111 -17.13 -10.98 -13.78
C ARG A 111 -16.70 -11.28 -15.21
N THR A 112 -17.18 -10.53 -16.18
CA THR A 112 -16.80 -10.70 -17.59
C THR A 112 -15.31 -10.39 -17.80
N LYS A 113 -14.78 -9.31 -17.20
CA LYS A 113 -13.35 -8.99 -17.23
C LYS A 113 -12.52 -10.10 -16.60
N LEU A 114 -12.90 -10.54 -15.39
CA LEU A 114 -12.20 -11.59 -14.68
C LEU A 114 -12.21 -12.93 -15.44
N ARG A 115 -13.35 -13.35 -16.05
CA ARG A 115 -13.44 -14.55 -16.89
C ARG A 115 -12.48 -14.51 -18.07
N ASN A 116 -12.40 -13.37 -18.74
CA ASN A 116 -11.54 -13.21 -19.90
C ASN A 116 -10.05 -13.23 -19.51
N ASN A 117 -9.67 -12.41 -18.54
CA ASN A 117 -8.28 -12.19 -18.18
C ASN A 117 -7.72 -13.37 -17.39
N LEU A 118 -8.47 -13.94 -16.43
CA LEU A 118 -8.06 -15.10 -15.65
C LEU A 118 -8.40 -16.45 -16.31
N SER A 119 -8.62 -16.44 -17.64
CA SER A 119 -8.81 -17.67 -18.40
C SER A 119 -7.56 -18.54 -18.37
N LYS A 120 -7.74 -19.88 -18.41
CA LYS A 120 -6.61 -20.81 -18.44
C LYS A 120 -5.63 -20.50 -19.56
N LYS A 121 -6.15 -20.19 -20.75
CA LYS A 121 -5.33 -19.86 -21.93
C LYS A 121 -4.39 -18.67 -21.68
N ASN A 122 -4.88 -17.62 -21.04
CA ASN A 122 -4.08 -16.42 -20.79
C ASN A 122 -3.07 -16.69 -19.67
N LEU A 123 -3.50 -17.36 -18.59
CA LEU A 123 -2.61 -17.66 -17.45
C LEU A 123 -1.55 -18.70 -17.78
N ASP A 124 -1.81 -19.64 -18.69
CA ASP A 124 -0.75 -20.53 -19.21
C ASP A 124 0.35 -19.72 -19.92
N LYS A 125 0.01 -18.72 -20.73
CA LYS A 125 0.99 -17.83 -21.37
C LYS A 125 1.74 -16.95 -20.39
N GLU A 126 1.04 -16.41 -19.37
CA GLU A 126 1.70 -15.70 -18.26
C GLU A 126 2.74 -16.60 -17.58
N TYR A 127 2.36 -17.83 -17.29
CA TYR A 127 3.24 -18.80 -16.66
C TYR A 127 4.45 -19.12 -17.55
N GLU A 128 4.25 -19.36 -18.85
CA GLU A 128 5.34 -19.57 -19.83
C GLU A 128 6.30 -18.38 -19.87
N PHE A 129 5.77 -17.15 -19.88
CA PHE A 129 6.60 -15.94 -19.81
C PHE A 129 7.46 -15.92 -18.53
N PHE A 130 6.86 -16.15 -17.38
CA PHE A 130 7.61 -16.16 -16.12
C PHE A 130 8.61 -17.30 -16.00
N GLN A 131 8.46 -18.42 -16.72
CA GLN A 131 9.45 -19.51 -16.73
C GLN A 131 10.77 -19.12 -17.39
N ASN A 132 10.79 -18.08 -18.22
CA ASN A 132 12.01 -17.62 -18.85
C ASN A 132 13.03 -17.08 -17.85
N GLU A 133 14.32 -17.40 -18.07
CA GLU A 133 15.45 -16.92 -17.27
C GLU A 133 15.47 -15.39 -17.14
N PHE A 134 15.11 -14.70 -18.22
CA PHE A 134 15.11 -13.25 -18.32
C PHE A 134 13.95 -12.58 -17.56
N ALA A 135 12.90 -13.34 -17.27
CA ALA A 135 11.77 -12.88 -16.46
C ALA A 135 11.96 -13.17 -14.96
N LYS A 136 13.10 -13.74 -14.54
CA LYS A 136 13.33 -14.08 -13.11
C LYS A 136 13.21 -12.92 -12.14
N GLY A 137 13.53 -11.71 -12.56
CA GLY A 137 13.44 -10.51 -11.74
C GLY A 137 12.30 -9.58 -12.12
N PHE A 138 11.47 -9.94 -13.11
CA PHE A 138 10.34 -9.13 -13.53
C PHE A 138 9.34 -9.00 -12.40
N GLU A 139 8.96 -7.75 -12.07
CA GLU A 139 7.99 -7.38 -11.03
C GLU A 139 8.34 -7.77 -9.58
N ARG A 140 9.60 -8.13 -9.33
CA ARG A 140 10.08 -8.51 -8.00
C ARG A 140 10.30 -7.28 -7.10
N THR A 141 9.74 -7.20 -5.90
CA THR A 141 8.87 -8.16 -5.22
C THR A 141 7.40 -7.69 -5.22
N TYR A 142 7.16 -6.45 -5.53
CA TYR A 142 5.87 -5.76 -5.41
C TYR A 142 4.76 -6.44 -6.21
N GLY A 143 4.97 -6.63 -7.51
CA GLY A 143 3.98 -7.29 -8.38
C GLY A 143 3.71 -8.73 -7.96
N TRP A 144 4.77 -9.45 -7.51
CA TRP A 144 4.60 -10.82 -6.99
C TRP A 144 3.73 -10.83 -5.73
N ALA A 145 3.95 -9.89 -4.82
CA ALA A 145 3.16 -9.79 -3.59
C ALA A 145 1.68 -9.53 -3.88
N TRP A 146 1.37 -8.65 -4.83
CA TRP A 146 0.00 -8.40 -5.24
C TRP A 146 -0.65 -9.61 -5.93
N LEU A 147 0.10 -10.38 -6.75
CA LEU A 147 -0.44 -11.61 -7.35
C LEU A 147 -0.77 -12.67 -6.28
N LEU A 148 0.11 -12.83 -5.30
CA LEU A 148 -0.14 -13.72 -4.16
C LEU A 148 -1.35 -13.25 -3.35
N LYS A 149 -1.50 -11.94 -3.13
CA LYS A 149 -2.66 -11.34 -2.47
C LYS A 149 -3.97 -11.59 -3.24
N LEU A 150 -3.95 -11.42 -4.57
CA LEU A 150 -5.10 -11.75 -5.44
C LEU A 150 -5.50 -13.22 -5.30
N TYR A 151 -4.52 -14.11 -5.33
CA TYR A 151 -4.79 -15.54 -5.16
C TYR A 151 -5.37 -15.87 -3.79
N GLY A 152 -4.83 -15.30 -2.72
CA GLY A 152 -5.37 -15.46 -1.36
C GLY A 152 -6.83 -14.98 -1.26
N GLU A 153 -7.19 -13.89 -1.93
CA GLU A 153 -8.57 -13.40 -1.95
C GLU A 153 -9.51 -14.36 -2.68
N LEU A 154 -9.07 -14.95 -3.80
CA LEU A 154 -9.84 -15.96 -4.57
C LEU A 154 -10.04 -17.26 -3.79
N ILE A 155 -9.00 -17.76 -3.11
CA ILE A 155 -9.09 -18.99 -2.30
C ILE A 155 -10.03 -18.82 -1.11
N ASN A 156 -10.03 -17.63 -0.50
CA ASN A 156 -10.88 -17.31 0.64
C ASN A 156 -12.25 -16.76 0.23
N TRP A 157 -12.75 -17.18 -0.94
CA TRP A 157 -14.07 -16.81 -1.44
C TRP A 157 -14.87 -18.03 -1.90
N ASN A 158 -15.98 -18.29 -1.25
CA ASN A 158 -16.85 -19.41 -1.63
C ASN A 158 -17.72 -19.03 -2.86
N ASP A 159 -17.09 -19.00 -4.02
CA ASP A 159 -17.71 -18.68 -5.31
C ASP A 159 -17.19 -19.63 -6.39
N GLU A 160 -18.08 -20.13 -7.27
CA GLU A 160 -17.73 -21.15 -8.27
C GLU A 160 -16.73 -20.62 -9.33
N GLU A 161 -16.86 -19.37 -9.73
CA GLU A 161 -15.90 -18.78 -10.69
C GLU A 161 -14.56 -18.47 -10.02
N ALA A 162 -14.56 -18.04 -8.76
CA ALA A 162 -13.33 -17.84 -7.99
C ALA A 162 -12.52 -19.14 -7.86
N LYS A 163 -13.19 -20.30 -7.72
CA LYS A 163 -12.55 -21.63 -7.72
C LYS A 163 -11.87 -21.92 -9.07
N ILE A 164 -12.51 -21.57 -10.19
CA ILE A 164 -11.92 -21.73 -11.53
C ILE A 164 -10.72 -20.81 -11.72
N TRP A 165 -10.86 -19.51 -11.37
CA TRP A 165 -9.80 -18.52 -11.52
C TRP A 165 -8.59 -18.85 -10.64
N SER A 166 -8.81 -19.26 -9.39
CA SER A 166 -7.73 -19.67 -8.50
C SER A 166 -6.99 -20.90 -9.03
N LYS A 167 -7.72 -21.91 -9.55
CA LYS A 167 -7.11 -23.10 -10.17
C LYS A 167 -6.24 -22.71 -11.36
N ASN A 168 -6.69 -21.80 -12.21
CA ASN A 168 -5.93 -21.34 -13.37
C ASN A 168 -4.68 -20.57 -12.95
N LEU A 169 -4.75 -19.76 -11.89
CA LEU A 169 -3.65 -18.92 -11.39
C LEU A 169 -2.59 -19.72 -10.61
N GLN A 170 -2.97 -20.87 -10.04
CA GLN A 170 -2.13 -21.64 -9.11
C GLN A 170 -0.71 -21.96 -9.63
N PRO A 171 -0.47 -22.34 -10.91
CA PRO A 171 0.89 -22.62 -11.38
C PRO A 171 1.82 -21.41 -11.25
N LEU A 172 1.35 -20.22 -11.64
CA LEU A 172 2.10 -18.98 -11.53
C LEU A 172 2.36 -18.59 -10.08
N VAL A 173 1.35 -18.73 -9.21
CA VAL A 173 1.48 -18.49 -7.76
C VAL A 173 2.56 -19.37 -7.13
N LYS A 174 2.57 -20.67 -7.40
CA LYS A 174 3.60 -21.58 -6.90
C LYS A 174 5.01 -21.19 -7.38
N LEU A 175 5.14 -20.80 -8.64
CA LEU A 175 6.40 -20.32 -9.19
C LEU A 175 6.89 -19.07 -8.45
N LEU A 176 6.02 -18.08 -8.24
CA LEU A 176 6.41 -16.82 -7.60
C LEU A 176 6.68 -16.98 -6.10
N SER A 177 5.94 -17.84 -5.39
CA SER A 177 6.24 -18.20 -4.01
C SER A 177 7.64 -18.83 -3.90
N SER A 178 7.96 -19.84 -4.73
CA SER A 178 9.29 -20.46 -4.77
C SER A 178 10.40 -19.47 -5.12
N ARG A 179 10.17 -18.58 -6.08
CA ARG A 179 11.13 -17.53 -6.45
C ARG A 179 11.38 -16.53 -5.34
N THR A 180 10.34 -16.19 -4.57
CA THR A 180 10.49 -15.31 -3.41
C THR A 180 11.37 -15.97 -2.36
N GLN A 181 11.14 -17.24 -2.05
CA GLN A 181 11.97 -18.00 -1.10
C GLN A 181 13.45 -18.01 -1.53
N ASN A 182 13.72 -18.35 -2.79
CA ASN A 182 15.08 -18.34 -3.35
C ASN A 182 15.71 -16.93 -3.35
N PHE A 183 14.91 -15.89 -3.59
CA PHE A 183 15.40 -14.51 -3.53
C PHE A 183 15.83 -14.14 -2.12
N LEU A 184 15.04 -14.48 -1.10
CA LEU A 184 15.33 -14.18 0.30
C LEU A 184 16.60 -14.91 0.79
N GLU A 185 16.88 -16.10 0.30
CA GLU A 185 18.13 -16.84 0.59
C GLU A 185 19.39 -16.10 0.12
N ASN A 186 19.27 -15.36 -0.98
CA ASN A 186 20.38 -14.65 -1.61
C ASN A 186 20.41 -13.15 -1.29
N LEU A 187 19.44 -12.64 -0.54
CA LEU A 187 19.38 -11.24 -0.18
C LEU A 187 20.12 -10.98 1.14
N SER A 188 21.22 -10.23 1.07
CA SER A 188 22.10 -9.96 2.22
C SER A 188 21.60 -8.86 3.16
N SER A 189 20.60 -8.07 2.72
CA SER A 189 19.97 -7.01 3.51
C SER A 189 18.61 -6.66 2.92
N PRO A 190 17.64 -6.13 3.71
CA PRO A 190 16.35 -5.72 3.18
C PRO A 190 16.47 -4.49 2.27
N LEU A 191 15.55 -4.41 1.31
CA LEU A 191 15.36 -3.23 0.47
C LEU A 191 14.35 -2.31 1.15
N ARG A 192 14.73 -1.04 1.39
CA ARG A 192 13.96 -0.09 2.21
C ARG A 192 13.56 1.22 1.49
N PRO A 193 13.39 1.27 0.14
CA PRO A 193 12.90 2.48 -0.51
C PRO A 193 11.41 2.68 -0.24
N GLY A 194 10.91 3.91 -0.39
CA GLY A 194 9.47 4.22 -0.37
C GLY A 194 8.73 3.84 -1.66
N THR A 195 9.26 2.86 -2.43
CA THR A 195 8.77 2.48 -3.76
C THR A 195 8.67 0.96 -3.92
N HIS A 196 8.38 0.48 -5.13
CA HIS A 196 8.10 -0.93 -5.49
C HIS A 196 9.10 -1.96 -4.96
N ALA A 197 10.37 -1.58 -4.75
CA ALA A 197 11.37 -2.52 -4.26
C ALA A 197 11.30 -2.76 -2.74
N ASN A 198 10.40 -2.12 -2.00
CA ASN A 198 10.30 -2.26 -0.54
C ASN A 198 9.99 -3.69 -0.12
N SER A 199 10.92 -4.30 0.64
CA SER A 199 10.78 -5.68 1.11
C SER A 199 9.66 -5.83 2.12
N ALA A 200 9.58 -4.94 3.11
CA ALA A 200 8.62 -5.04 4.20
C ALA A 200 7.18 -4.95 3.70
N PHE A 201 6.87 -4.00 2.80
CA PHE A 201 5.55 -3.92 2.17
C PHE A 201 5.17 -5.24 1.48
N SER A 202 6.08 -5.78 0.68
CA SER A 202 5.84 -7.05 -0.02
C SER A 202 5.62 -8.20 0.95
N PHE A 203 6.38 -8.24 2.05
CA PHE A 203 6.26 -9.27 3.08
C PHE A 203 4.91 -9.21 3.79
N ALA A 204 4.39 -8.01 4.09
CA ALA A 204 3.08 -7.87 4.72
C ALA A 204 1.97 -8.53 3.89
N LEU A 205 1.95 -8.30 2.56
CA LEU A 205 0.99 -8.93 1.65
C LEU A 205 1.21 -10.45 1.51
N MET A 206 2.47 -10.89 1.45
CA MET A 206 2.82 -12.30 1.33
C MET A 206 2.51 -13.11 2.60
N LEU A 207 2.63 -12.49 3.79
CA LEU A 207 2.20 -13.11 5.06
C LEU A 207 0.68 -13.33 5.09
N ASP A 208 -0.11 -12.36 4.59
CA ASP A 208 -1.56 -12.53 4.47
C ASP A 208 -1.91 -13.71 3.53
N TYR A 209 -1.25 -13.79 2.38
CA TYR A 209 -1.38 -14.91 1.45
C TYR A 209 -1.01 -16.24 2.12
N SER A 210 0.15 -16.32 2.78
CA SER A 210 0.64 -17.55 3.41
C SER A 210 -0.31 -18.05 4.49
N LYS A 211 -0.85 -17.15 5.30
CA LYS A 211 -1.84 -17.47 6.34
C LYS A 211 -3.12 -18.09 5.77
N VAL A 212 -3.61 -17.55 4.64
CA VAL A 212 -4.86 -18.04 4.01
C VAL A 212 -4.65 -19.36 3.28
N THR A 213 -3.49 -19.55 2.64
CA THR A 213 -3.23 -20.71 1.77
C THR A 213 -2.49 -21.85 2.47
N GLY A 214 -1.90 -21.60 3.64
CA GLY A 214 -1.06 -22.57 4.34
C GLY A 214 0.33 -22.74 3.71
N ASP A 215 0.85 -21.73 2.96
CA ASP A 215 2.23 -21.74 2.45
C ASP A 215 3.22 -21.48 3.58
N ILE A 216 3.38 -22.49 4.43
CA ILE A 216 4.22 -22.40 5.63
C ILE A 216 5.71 -22.17 5.31
N ASN A 217 6.18 -22.62 4.13
CA ASN A 217 7.58 -22.45 3.74
C ASN A 217 7.87 -20.97 3.44
N LEU A 218 7.00 -20.30 2.68
CA LEU A 218 7.13 -18.87 2.42
C LEU A 218 6.97 -18.07 3.71
N GLU A 219 5.98 -18.41 4.54
CA GLU A 219 5.74 -17.75 5.83
C GLU A 219 6.99 -17.79 6.71
N ASN A 220 7.57 -18.97 6.91
CA ASN A 220 8.78 -19.14 7.74
C ASN A 220 9.97 -18.37 7.17
N LYS A 221 10.19 -18.41 5.84
CA LYS A 221 11.27 -17.65 5.19
C LYS A 221 11.14 -16.15 5.43
N ILE A 222 9.93 -15.61 5.32
CA ILE A 222 9.68 -14.18 5.57
C ILE A 222 9.88 -13.86 7.05
N LYS A 223 9.37 -14.70 7.96
CA LYS A 223 9.55 -14.52 9.40
C LYS A 223 11.04 -14.54 9.79
N ASP A 224 11.78 -15.54 9.34
CA ASP A 224 13.22 -15.68 9.65
C ASP A 224 14.01 -14.47 9.12
N PHE A 225 13.74 -14.05 7.89
CA PHE A 225 14.37 -12.88 7.30
C PHE A 225 14.03 -11.60 8.09
N SER A 226 12.77 -11.40 8.42
CA SER A 226 12.33 -10.20 9.13
C SER A 226 12.88 -10.16 10.57
N LEU A 227 12.87 -11.27 11.28
CA LEU A 227 13.46 -11.35 12.63
C LEU A 227 14.98 -11.11 12.60
N LYS A 228 15.66 -11.60 11.56
CA LYS A 228 17.10 -11.37 11.40
C LYS A 228 17.45 -9.92 11.21
N TYR A 229 16.65 -9.17 10.41
CA TYR A 229 17.05 -7.84 9.94
C TYR A 229 16.25 -6.69 10.55
N PHE A 230 15.00 -6.90 10.97
CA PHE A 230 14.13 -5.84 11.49
C PHE A 230 14.04 -5.82 13.02
N LEU A 231 14.24 -6.98 13.68
CA LEU A 231 14.04 -7.06 15.12
C LEU A 231 14.95 -6.11 15.92
N ASN A 232 16.15 -5.84 15.40
CA ASN A 232 17.16 -5.00 16.04
C ASN A 232 17.17 -3.57 15.51
N ASP A 233 16.27 -3.22 14.59
CA ASP A 233 16.15 -1.85 14.09
C ASP A 233 15.56 -0.93 15.16
N LEU A 234 16.15 0.24 15.31
CA LEU A 234 15.84 1.22 16.34
C LEU A 234 15.74 2.61 15.72
N ASP A 235 14.91 3.48 16.31
CA ASP A 235 14.80 4.91 16.00
C ASP A 235 14.72 5.17 14.48
N CYS A 236 13.74 4.52 13.83
CA CYS A 236 13.56 4.62 12.37
C CYS A 236 13.51 6.09 11.93
N PRO A 237 14.28 6.48 10.89
CA PRO A 237 14.44 7.87 10.48
C PRO A 237 13.19 8.39 9.72
N VAL A 238 12.02 8.42 10.37
CA VAL A 238 10.76 8.91 9.78
C VAL A 238 10.82 10.37 9.34
N ASP A 239 11.76 11.14 9.88
CA ASP A 239 12.03 12.53 9.50
C ASP A 239 12.71 12.68 8.12
N TYR A 240 13.19 11.58 7.52
CA TYR A 240 13.63 11.52 6.13
C TYR A 240 12.49 11.14 5.16
N GLU A 241 11.31 10.79 5.68
CA GLU A 241 10.14 10.48 4.86
C GLU A 241 9.19 11.69 4.72
N PRO A 242 8.58 11.88 3.55
CA PRO A 242 8.80 11.10 2.34
C PRO A 242 9.96 11.63 1.50
N SER A 243 10.56 10.75 0.67
CA SER A 243 11.23 11.18 -0.56
C SER A 243 10.18 11.70 -1.56
N GLY A 244 10.59 12.56 -2.50
CA GLY A 244 9.66 13.33 -3.35
C GLY A 244 8.67 12.53 -4.19
N THR A 245 8.91 11.22 -4.39
CA THR A 245 8.06 10.32 -5.20
C THR A 245 7.74 9.01 -4.49
N ASP A 246 7.81 8.99 -3.15
CA ASP A 246 7.44 7.81 -2.37
C ASP A 246 5.91 7.60 -2.38
N PHE A 247 5.49 6.35 -2.52
CA PHE A 247 4.11 5.92 -2.30
C PHE A 247 3.96 4.94 -1.13
N LEU A 248 5.07 4.59 -0.51
CA LEU A 248 5.16 3.80 0.72
C LEU A 248 5.96 4.55 1.77
N SER A 249 5.64 4.38 3.03
CA SER A 249 6.48 4.78 4.16
C SER A 249 7.34 3.59 4.56
N PRO A 250 8.66 3.63 4.35
CA PRO A 250 9.56 2.53 4.72
C PRO A 250 9.43 2.10 6.18
N CYS A 251 9.45 3.07 7.10
CA CYS A 251 9.33 2.79 8.53
C CYS A 251 7.98 2.16 8.90
N LEU A 252 6.88 2.67 8.34
CA LEU A 252 5.56 2.12 8.65
C LEU A 252 5.32 0.76 7.99
N ALA A 253 5.88 0.50 6.79
CA ALA A 253 5.84 -0.82 6.15
C ALA A 253 6.55 -1.88 7.01
N GLU A 254 7.70 -1.52 7.58
CA GLU A 254 8.43 -2.40 8.48
C GLU A 254 7.64 -2.66 9.77
N ALA A 255 7.04 -1.62 10.35
CA ALA A 255 6.18 -1.74 11.53
C ALA A 255 4.95 -2.63 11.25
N GLU A 256 4.30 -2.50 10.09
CA GLU A 256 3.20 -3.37 9.68
C GLU A 256 3.64 -4.83 9.60
N THR A 257 4.76 -5.11 8.93
CA THR A 257 5.30 -6.46 8.80
C THR A 257 5.62 -7.07 10.17
N MET A 258 6.31 -6.34 11.04
CA MET A 258 6.63 -6.82 12.38
C MET A 258 5.39 -7.02 13.25
N SER A 259 4.32 -6.23 13.06
CA SER A 259 3.03 -6.43 13.74
C SER A 259 2.30 -7.73 13.36
N LYS A 260 2.65 -8.31 12.21
CA LYS A 260 2.10 -9.61 11.75
C LYS A 260 2.94 -10.80 12.22
N ILE A 261 4.18 -10.56 12.65
CA ILE A 261 5.16 -11.59 13.02
C ILE A 261 5.29 -11.73 14.53
N LEU A 262 5.38 -10.60 15.24
CA LEU A 262 5.55 -10.59 16.70
C LEU A 262 4.21 -10.80 17.41
N SER A 263 4.25 -11.38 18.61
CA SER A 263 3.10 -11.32 19.51
C SER A 263 2.78 -9.85 19.89
N ALA A 264 1.56 -9.56 20.31
CA ALA A 264 1.18 -8.19 20.71
C ALA A 264 2.12 -7.64 21.78
N LYS A 265 2.49 -8.44 22.78
CA LYS A 265 3.44 -8.05 23.83
C LYS A 265 4.84 -7.72 23.28
N GLU A 266 5.38 -8.55 22.41
CA GLU A 266 6.70 -8.33 21.79
C GLU A 266 6.68 -7.12 20.88
N PHE A 267 5.61 -6.99 20.09
CA PHE A 267 5.41 -5.83 19.22
C PHE A 267 5.36 -4.51 20.01
N ASN A 268 4.63 -4.48 21.13
CA ASN A 268 4.55 -3.29 21.99
C ASN A 268 5.92 -2.88 22.58
N ILE A 269 6.79 -3.83 22.87
CA ILE A 269 8.16 -3.54 23.33
C ILE A 269 9.02 -3.02 22.17
N TRP A 270 8.92 -3.65 21.03
CA TRP A 270 9.71 -3.33 19.83
C TRP A 270 9.34 -1.97 19.24
N ILE A 271 8.03 -1.70 19.03
CA ILE A 271 7.57 -0.48 18.37
C ILE A 271 7.93 0.81 19.14
N LYS A 272 8.02 0.75 20.46
CA LYS A 272 8.46 1.87 21.31
C LYS A 272 9.93 2.24 21.11
N LYS A 273 10.75 1.28 20.66
CA LYS A 273 12.17 1.51 20.35
C LYS A 273 12.37 1.87 18.88
N PHE A 274 11.50 1.37 18.02
CA PHE A 274 11.59 1.51 16.57
C PHE A 274 11.04 2.83 16.05
N LEU A 275 9.83 3.22 16.46
CA LEU A 275 9.24 4.50 16.04
C LEU A 275 9.48 5.57 17.11
N PRO A 276 9.83 6.79 16.70
CA PRO A 276 9.88 7.92 17.63
C PRO A 276 8.49 8.24 18.20
N GLU A 277 8.46 8.91 19.35
CA GLU A 277 7.20 9.31 19.97
C GLU A 277 6.39 10.25 19.07
N ILE A 278 5.05 10.09 19.07
CA ILE A 278 4.13 10.82 18.19
C ILE A 278 4.30 12.34 18.31
N ASN A 279 4.55 12.83 19.53
CA ASN A 279 4.73 14.25 19.80
C ASN A 279 6.16 14.77 19.52
N SER A 280 7.05 13.90 19.05
CA SER A 280 8.43 14.29 18.73
C SER A 280 8.49 15.08 17.43
N LYS A 281 9.51 15.93 17.29
CA LYS A 281 9.79 16.64 16.05
C LYS A 281 10.04 15.67 14.88
N LYS A 282 10.68 14.53 15.13
CA LYS A 282 10.91 13.49 14.12
C LYS A 282 9.62 12.94 13.52
N PHE A 283 8.60 12.70 14.36
CA PHE A 283 7.34 12.12 13.89
C PHE A 283 6.43 13.12 13.16
N SER A 284 6.76 14.43 13.18
CA SER A 284 5.93 15.48 12.56
C SER A 284 5.69 15.29 11.08
N THR A 285 6.61 14.64 10.35
CA THR A 285 6.47 14.32 8.91
C THR A 285 5.40 13.24 8.64
N ILE A 286 5.10 12.41 9.65
CA ILE A 286 4.06 11.38 9.58
C ILE A 286 2.69 11.93 10.02
N VAL A 287 2.66 12.90 10.93
CA VAL A 287 1.40 13.46 11.48
C VAL A 287 0.55 14.10 10.39
N ASN A 288 1.19 14.82 9.48
CA ASN A 288 0.48 15.54 8.44
C ASN A 288 0.58 14.82 7.09
N PRO A 289 -0.52 14.77 6.30
CA PRO A 289 -0.45 14.33 4.93
C PRO A 289 0.56 15.14 4.12
N PRO A 290 1.34 14.53 3.22
CA PRO A 290 2.29 15.26 2.39
C PRO A 290 1.55 16.20 1.43
N THR A 291 2.15 17.34 1.12
CA THR A 291 1.63 18.27 0.12
C THR A 291 1.89 17.72 -1.28
N VAL A 292 0.86 17.60 -2.10
CA VAL A 292 0.93 17.18 -3.51
C VAL A 292 0.75 18.40 -4.39
N LEU A 293 1.85 18.93 -4.96
CA LEU A 293 1.82 20.16 -5.77
C LEU A 293 1.29 19.94 -7.19
N ASP A 294 1.56 18.76 -7.75
CA ASP A 294 1.05 18.34 -9.05
C ASP A 294 0.53 16.90 -9.00
N PRO A 295 -0.76 16.70 -8.75
CA PRO A 295 -1.34 15.36 -8.66
C PRO A 295 -1.33 14.63 -10.01
N LYS A 296 -1.18 15.32 -11.15
CA LYS A 296 -1.16 14.72 -12.50
C LYS A 296 0.21 14.24 -12.93
N ASP A 297 1.29 14.72 -12.29
CA ASP A 297 2.62 14.16 -12.50
C ASP A 297 2.68 12.74 -11.93
N PRO A 298 3.00 11.70 -12.73
CA PRO A 298 2.97 10.31 -12.27
C PRO A 298 3.89 10.03 -11.09
N GLY A 299 5.00 10.78 -10.94
CA GLY A 299 5.92 10.64 -9.83
C GLY A 299 5.44 11.39 -8.58
N ILE A 300 5.06 12.67 -8.71
CA ILE A 300 4.58 13.50 -7.59
C ILE A 300 3.25 12.95 -7.05
N GLY A 301 2.37 12.49 -7.95
CA GLY A 301 1.10 11.84 -7.61
C GLY A 301 1.24 10.58 -6.75
N HIS A 302 2.43 9.95 -6.70
CA HIS A 302 2.74 8.86 -5.77
C HIS A 302 2.50 9.22 -4.31
N LEU A 303 2.68 10.48 -3.92
CA LEU A 303 2.41 10.94 -2.55
C LEU A 303 0.95 10.76 -2.12
N ILE A 304 0.01 10.67 -3.06
CA ILE A 304 -1.40 10.32 -2.75
C ILE A 304 -1.48 8.87 -2.26
N GLY A 305 -0.79 7.95 -2.94
CA GLY A 305 -0.68 6.56 -2.50
C GLY A 305 -0.01 6.42 -1.14
N LEU A 306 0.99 7.25 -0.86
CA LEU A 306 1.63 7.32 0.46
C LEU A 306 0.62 7.68 1.56
N MET A 307 -0.34 8.57 1.30
CA MET A 307 -1.39 8.88 2.27
C MET A 307 -2.20 7.62 2.61
N PHE A 308 -2.63 6.86 1.62
CA PHE A 308 -3.35 5.60 1.85
C PHE A 308 -2.49 4.59 2.59
N HIS A 309 -1.23 4.41 2.17
CA HIS A 309 -0.29 3.51 2.85
C HIS A 309 -0.11 3.86 4.32
N ARG A 310 0.13 5.13 4.64
CA ARG A 310 0.24 5.61 6.02
C ARG A 310 -1.04 5.38 6.81
N ALA A 311 -2.20 5.57 6.19
CA ALA A 311 -3.49 5.38 6.85
C ALA A 311 -3.70 3.93 7.30
N TRP A 312 -3.50 2.93 6.43
CA TRP A 312 -3.72 1.54 6.85
C TRP A 312 -2.64 1.03 7.80
N THR A 313 -1.38 1.44 7.62
CA THR A 313 -0.30 0.99 8.50
C THR A 313 -0.43 1.58 9.91
N LEU A 314 -0.81 2.86 10.04
CA LEU A 314 -1.09 3.49 11.33
C LEU A 314 -2.29 2.85 12.04
N ASN A 315 -3.36 2.53 11.31
CA ASN A 315 -4.50 1.79 11.85
C ASN A 315 -4.09 0.39 12.32
N ARG A 316 -3.25 -0.32 11.53
CA ARG A 316 -2.71 -1.62 11.94
C ARG A 316 -1.89 -1.51 13.22
N ILE A 317 -0.99 -0.55 13.30
CA ILE A 317 -0.19 -0.32 14.51
C ILE A 317 -1.10 -0.03 15.71
N ALA A 318 -2.09 0.85 15.53
CA ALA A 318 -3.05 1.18 16.58
C ALA A 318 -3.86 -0.03 17.06
N SER A 319 -4.20 -0.98 16.17
CA SER A 319 -4.96 -2.19 16.54
C SER A 319 -4.17 -3.18 17.38
N VAL A 320 -2.83 -3.18 17.29
CA VAL A 320 -1.95 -4.11 18.01
C VAL A 320 -1.38 -3.52 19.31
N ILE A 321 -1.33 -2.17 19.43
CA ILE A 321 -0.86 -1.52 20.66
C ILE A 321 -1.83 -1.82 21.80
N GLU A 322 -1.30 -2.21 22.98
CA GLU A 322 -2.05 -2.48 24.20
C GLU A 322 -1.68 -1.50 25.32
N GLY A 323 -2.66 -1.11 26.14
CA GLY A 323 -2.43 -0.34 27.36
C GLY A 323 -2.09 1.13 27.15
N ASP A 324 -2.34 1.69 25.93
CA ASP A 324 -2.11 3.11 25.62
C ASP A 324 -3.20 3.62 24.67
N ASP A 325 -4.38 3.90 25.23
CA ASP A 325 -5.53 4.32 24.44
C ASP A 325 -5.35 5.72 23.83
N ASP A 326 -4.61 6.61 24.47
CA ASP A 326 -4.31 7.94 23.92
C ASP A 326 -3.43 7.83 22.67
N LYS A 327 -2.42 6.98 22.70
CA LYS A 327 -1.57 6.68 21.53
C LYS A 327 -2.37 6.04 20.40
N LYS A 328 -3.24 5.07 20.71
CA LYS A 328 -4.16 4.46 19.75
C LYS A 328 -5.03 5.49 19.05
N ASN A 329 -5.73 6.30 19.82
CA ASN A 329 -6.64 7.33 19.32
C ASN A 329 -5.88 8.36 18.46
N SER A 330 -4.69 8.75 18.86
CA SER A 330 -3.83 9.66 18.09
C SER A 330 -3.44 9.07 16.76
N LEU A 331 -2.98 7.80 16.72
CA LEU A 331 -2.62 7.12 15.47
C LEU A 331 -3.82 6.95 14.53
N GLN A 332 -4.99 6.60 15.07
CA GLN A 332 -6.24 6.48 14.29
C GLN A 332 -6.68 7.82 13.70
N ASN A 333 -6.55 8.91 14.47
CA ASN A 333 -6.90 10.24 13.99
C ASN A 333 -5.95 10.71 12.88
N ILE A 334 -4.65 10.44 13.00
CA ILE A 334 -3.66 10.69 11.94
C ILE A 334 -4.00 9.86 10.71
N ALA A 335 -4.30 8.57 10.87
CA ALA A 335 -4.69 7.67 9.80
C ALA A 335 -5.93 8.19 9.05
N SER A 336 -6.97 8.62 9.78
CA SER A 336 -8.20 9.18 9.20
C SER A 336 -7.94 10.45 8.40
N ASN A 337 -7.04 11.32 8.88
CA ASN A 337 -6.66 12.54 8.16
C ASN A 337 -5.95 12.21 6.82
N HIS A 338 -5.02 11.27 6.83
CA HIS A 338 -4.36 10.79 5.62
C HIS A 338 -5.35 10.17 4.64
N ALA A 339 -6.26 9.31 5.11
CA ALA A 339 -7.27 8.67 4.29
C ALA A 339 -8.21 9.68 3.63
N LYS A 340 -8.70 10.65 4.40
CA LYS A 340 -9.58 11.70 3.92
C LYS A 340 -8.91 12.53 2.83
N MET A 341 -7.72 13.04 3.09
CA MET A 341 -6.96 13.85 2.14
C MET A 341 -6.62 13.08 0.87
N GLY A 342 -6.14 11.83 0.99
CA GLY A 342 -5.86 10.97 -0.16
C GLY A 342 -7.08 10.74 -1.03
N TYR A 343 -8.24 10.48 -0.41
CA TYR A 343 -9.50 10.28 -1.13
C TYR A 343 -9.99 11.56 -1.83
N GLU A 344 -9.85 12.72 -1.20
CA GLU A 344 -10.27 14.00 -1.79
C GLU A 344 -9.51 14.35 -3.07
N ILE A 345 -8.20 14.06 -3.13
CA ILE A 345 -7.33 14.48 -4.24
C ILE A 345 -7.05 13.38 -5.28
N MET A 346 -7.35 12.10 -4.99
CA MET A 346 -7.00 11.01 -5.91
C MET A 346 -7.67 11.13 -7.29
N PHE A 347 -8.86 11.70 -7.38
CA PHE A 347 -9.60 11.87 -8.64
C PHE A 347 -9.09 13.04 -9.49
N ASP A 348 -8.16 13.84 -8.99
CA ASP A 348 -7.49 14.91 -9.74
C ASP A 348 -6.19 14.43 -10.38
N SER A 349 -5.78 13.17 -10.13
CA SER A 349 -4.50 12.60 -10.56
C SER A 349 -4.48 12.14 -12.02
N GLY A 350 -5.64 12.11 -12.67
CA GLY A 350 -5.78 11.60 -14.05
C GLY A 350 -5.34 10.14 -14.17
N TYR A 351 -5.25 9.62 -15.39
CA TYR A 351 -4.96 8.20 -15.63
C TYR A 351 -3.64 7.74 -15.02
N GLY A 352 -2.62 8.62 -14.90
CA GLY A 352 -1.33 8.30 -14.28
C GLY A 352 -1.41 7.93 -12.80
N GLY A 353 -2.45 8.40 -12.08
CA GLY A 353 -2.73 8.07 -10.69
C GLY A 353 -3.93 7.14 -10.53
N GLU A 354 -5.05 7.46 -11.19
CA GLU A 354 -6.34 6.78 -11.02
C GLU A 354 -6.25 5.26 -11.25
N HIS A 355 -5.42 4.80 -12.20
CA HIS A 355 -5.29 3.39 -12.55
C HIS A 355 -4.79 2.49 -11.39
N TRP A 356 -4.19 3.05 -10.35
CA TRP A 356 -3.66 2.30 -9.21
C TRP A 356 -4.12 2.82 -7.84
N LEU A 357 -4.38 4.12 -7.68
CA LEU A 357 -4.79 4.72 -6.41
C LEU A 357 -6.10 4.14 -5.88
N ALA A 358 -7.03 3.78 -6.81
CA ALA A 358 -8.28 3.11 -6.43
C ALA A 358 -8.04 1.81 -5.68
N THR A 359 -7.04 1.01 -6.08
CA THR A 359 -6.68 -0.22 -5.36
C THR A 359 -6.19 0.08 -3.96
N PHE A 360 -5.36 1.11 -3.78
CA PHE A 360 -4.87 1.52 -2.47
C PHE A 360 -6.01 2.01 -1.55
N ALA A 361 -6.95 2.78 -2.10
CA ALA A 361 -8.15 3.19 -1.37
C ALA A 361 -9.02 1.99 -0.96
N ILE A 362 -9.28 1.04 -1.89
CA ILE A 362 -10.03 -0.18 -1.59
C ILE A 362 -9.29 -1.03 -0.55
N TYR A 363 -7.95 -1.16 -0.66
CA TYR A 363 -7.15 -1.89 0.31
C TYR A 363 -7.29 -1.30 1.71
N LEU A 364 -7.12 0.03 1.86
CA LEU A 364 -7.32 0.73 3.12
C LEU A 364 -8.72 0.50 3.70
N LEU A 365 -9.76 0.70 2.88
CA LEU A 365 -11.16 0.68 3.34
C LEU A 365 -11.72 -0.72 3.59
N THR A 366 -11.01 -1.76 3.14
CA THR A 366 -11.34 -3.17 3.37
C THR A 366 -10.26 -3.89 4.20
N TYR A 367 -9.31 -3.13 4.76
CA TYR A 367 -8.22 -3.68 5.56
C TYR A 367 -8.77 -4.25 6.88
N GLU A 368 -8.55 -5.53 7.09
CA GLU A 368 -8.89 -6.19 8.36
C GLU A 368 -7.69 -6.00 9.31
N SER A 369 -7.87 -5.16 10.33
CA SER A 369 -6.87 -4.84 11.36
C SER A 369 -6.72 -5.94 12.42
#